data_96e336eba7a8b2458294c2049bd5ac0c
#
_entry.id   96e336eba7a8b2458294c2049bd5ac0c
#
_cell.length_a   1.000
_cell.length_b   1.000
_cell.length_c   1.000
_cell.angle_alpha   90.00
_cell.angle_beta   90.00
_cell.angle_gamma   90.00
#
_symmetry.space_group_name_H-M   'P 1'
#
loop_
_entity.id
_entity.type
_entity.pdbx_description
1 polymer ?
#
loop_
_entity_poly.entity_id
_entity_poly.type
_entity_poly.pdbx_seq_one_letter_code
_entity_poly.pdbx_strand_id
1 'polypeptide(L)'
;MIRILIPFVLALLLGFSGCIFLENTDELSTMGNYSREKDSQHRQVKSINDQYDALTKAIDQNAIGKYKDQASLVSAFGEPILKRALGDGSERWLYRHAIYRFAKDKVYVYFDRGGKLVKWEKLSCPKFF
;
A
#
# COMPACT_ATOMS: atom_id res chain seq x y z
N MET A 1 62.16 -20.17 -31.76
CA MET A 1 61.04 -19.22 -31.92
C MET A 1 59.71 -19.73 -31.39
N ILE A 2 59.50 -21.01 -31.18
CA ILE A 2 58.21 -21.57 -30.70
C ILE A 2 58.02 -21.49 -29.17
N ARG A 3 59.10 -21.32 -28.40
CA ARG A 3 59.04 -21.34 -26.91
C ARG A 3 58.51 -20.05 -26.23
N ILE A 4 58.37 -18.95 -26.96
CA ILE A 4 57.95 -17.64 -26.43
C ILE A 4 56.42 -17.42 -26.62
N LEU A 5 55.77 -18.16 -27.52
CA LEU A 5 54.35 -17.99 -27.86
C LEU A 5 53.40 -18.70 -26.86
N ILE A 6 53.86 -19.70 -26.14
CA ILE A 6 53.01 -20.48 -25.23
C ILE A 6 52.54 -19.67 -24.01
N PRO A 7 53.37 -18.86 -23.32
CA PRO A 7 52.91 -18.09 -22.18
C PRO A 7 51.92 -16.96 -22.56
N PHE A 8 51.98 -16.49 -23.80
CA PHE A 8 51.07 -15.41 -24.25
C PHE A 8 49.64 -15.92 -24.55
N VAL A 9 49.55 -17.13 -25.08
CA VAL A 9 48.25 -17.78 -25.35
C VAL A 9 47.57 -18.21 -24.04
N LEU A 10 48.37 -18.64 -23.04
CA LEU A 10 47.84 -19.01 -21.73
C LEU A 10 47.31 -17.80 -20.94
N ALA A 11 47.94 -16.63 -21.08
CA ALA A 11 47.49 -15.40 -20.46
C ALA A 11 46.17 -14.86 -21.10
N LEU A 12 45.95 -15.12 -22.39
CA LEU A 12 44.73 -14.72 -23.08
C LEU A 12 43.52 -15.60 -22.68
N LEU A 13 43.76 -16.86 -22.33
CA LEU A 13 42.69 -17.78 -21.89
C LEU A 13 42.23 -17.54 -20.46
N LEU A 14 43.04 -16.93 -19.61
CA LEU A 14 42.67 -16.59 -18.22
C LEU A 14 41.90 -15.23 -18.12
N GLY A 15 41.98 -14.40 -19.17
CA GLY A 15 41.32 -13.11 -19.18
C GLY A 15 39.84 -13.16 -19.49
N PHE A 16 39.31 -14.26 -20.02
CA PHE A 16 37.89 -14.36 -20.40
C PHE A 16 36.95 -14.92 -19.34
N SER A 17 37.49 -15.44 -18.23
CA SER A 17 36.66 -16.07 -17.19
C SER A 17 36.04 -15.09 -16.18
N GLY A 18 36.42 -13.83 -16.23
CA GLY A 18 35.99 -12.84 -15.23
C GLY A 18 34.71 -12.08 -15.56
N CYS A 19 34.31 -12.05 -16.83
CA CYS A 19 33.19 -11.18 -17.23
C CYS A 19 31.78 -11.80 -17.16
N ILE A 20 31.69 -13.14 -17.05
CA ILE A 20 30.40 -13.83 -17.05
C ILE A 20 29.76 -13.86 -15.66
N PHE A 21 30.53 -13.69 -14.59
CA PHE A 21 30.04 -13.79 -13.22
C PHE A 21 29.44 -12.47 -12.69
N LEU A 22 29.72 -11.34 -13.31
CA LEU A 22 29.23 -10.02 -12.87
C LEU A 22 27.87 -9.65 -13.47
N GLU A 23 27.46 -10.26 -14.56
CA GLU A 23 26.22 -9.95 -15.24
C GLU A 23 24.97 -10.53 -14.54
N ASN A 24 25.13 -11.61 -13.78
CA ASN A 24 24.02 -12.27 -13.08
C ASN A 24 23.68 -11.69 -11.70
N THR A 25 24.51 -10.81 -11.15
CA THR A 25 24.25 -10.24 -9.82
C THR A 25 23.20 -9.13 -9.88
N ASP A 26 23.09 -8.41 -10.99
CA ASP A 26 22.12 -7.33 -11.16
C ASP A 26 20.69 -7.87 -11.34
N GLU A 27 20.53 -8.99 -12.04
CA GLU A 27 19.21 -9.62 -12.20
C GLU A 27 18.68 -10.19 -10.90
N LEU A 28 19.55 -10.81 -10.09
CA LEU A 28 19.17 -11.33 -8.78
C LEU A 28 18.81 -10.23 -7.78
N SER A 29 19.50 -9.09 -7.84
CA SER A 29 19.17 -7.94 -6.99
C SER A 29 17.83 -7.29 -7.41
N THR A 30 17.56 -7.23 -8.71
CA THR A 30 16.31 -6.72 -9.26
C THR A 30 15.12 -7.60 -8.88
N MET A 31 15.26 -8.92 -8.94
CA MET A 31 14.23 -9.86 -8.48
C MET A 31 13.97 -9.76 -6.98
N GLY A 32 15.03 -9.61 -6.17
CA GLY A 32 14.90 -9.41 -4.73
C GLY A 32 14.16 -8.10 -4.38
N ASN A 33 14.44 -7.03 -5.10
CA ASN A 33 13.76 -5.75 -4.90
C ASN A 33 12.29 -5.81 -5.33
N TYR A 34 11.98 -6.45 -6.44
CA TYR A 34 10.60 -6.66 -6.91
C TYR A 34 9.77 -7.49 -5.92
N SER A 35 10.35 -8.54 -5.36
CA SER A 35 9.69 -9.37 -4.34
C SER A 35 9.40 -8.57 -3.07
N ARG A 36 10.35 -7.76 -2.58
CA ARG A 36 10.17 -6.89 -1.41
C ARG A 36 9.10 -5.83 -1.63
N GLU A 37 9.06 -5.23 -2.81
CA GLU A 37 8.06 -4.24 -3.17
C GLU A 37 6.66 -4.86 -3.20
N LYS A 38 6.51 -6.03 -3.81
CA LYS A 38 5.24 -6.78 -3.82
C LYS A 38 4.75 -7.12 -2.42
N ASP A 39 5.65 -7.56 -1.54
CA ASP A 39 5.30 -7.88 -0.16
C ASP A 39 4.91 -6.64 0.65
N SER A 40 5.54 -5.49 0.41
CA SER A 40 5.17 -4.24 1.05
C SER A 40 3.80 -3.74 0.61
N GLN A 41 3.51 -3.81 -0.69
CA GLN A 41 2.19 -3.48 -1.24
C GLN A 41 1.10 -4.38 -0.68
N HIS A 42 1.36 -5.68 -0.58
CA HIS A 42 0.41 -6.64 -0.03
C HIS A 42 0.10 -6.36 1.45
N ARG A 43 1.11 -6.04 2.25
CA ARG A 43 0.92 -5.64 3.65
C ARG A 43 0.13 -4.35 3.79
N GLN A 44 0.39 -3.37 2.94
CA GLN A 44 -0.33 -2.09 2.94
C GLN A 44 -1.81 -2.28 2.61
N VAL A 45 -2.11 -3.06 1.58
CA VAL A 45 -3.47 -3.41 1.19
C VAL A 45 -4.21 -4.13 2.32
N LYS A 46 -3.57 -5.11 2.93
CA LYS A 46 -4.14 -5.83 4.07
C LYS A 46 -4.44 -4.89 5.23
N SER A 47 -3.50 -3.99 5.56
CA SER A 47 -3.70 -3.01 6.62
C SER A 47 -4.90 -2.11 6.36
N ILE A 48 -5.07 -1.59 5.14
CA ILE A 48 -6.20 -0.75 4.75
C ILE A 48 -7.52 -1.52 4.88
N ASN A 49 -7.55 -2.77 4.46
CA ASN A 49 -8.74 -3.60 4.56
C ASN A 49 -9.11 -3.90 6.01
N ASP A 50 -8.13 -4.25 6.85
CA ASP A 50 -8.35 -4.50 8.28
C ASP A 50 -8.89 -3.25 9.00
N GLN A 51 -8.38 -2.07 8.64
CA GLN A 51 -8.85 -0.78 9.16
C GLN A 51 -10.29 -0.49 8.75
N TYR A 52 -10.64 -0.74 7.48
CA TYR A 52 -12.00 -0.57 6.99
C TYR A 52 -12.99 -1.53 7.70
N ASP A 53 -12.60 -2.78 7.88
CA ASP A 53 -13.42 -3.77 8.58
C ASP A 53 -13.63 -3.39 10.05
N ALA A 54 -12.60 -2.87 10.73
CA ALA A 54 -12.70 -2.36 12.09
C ALA A 54 -13.65 -1.16 12.18
N LEU A 55 -13.58 -0.22 11.22
CA LEU A 55 -14.45 0.94 11.15
C LEU A 55 -15.92 0.53 10.94
N THR A 56 -16.19 -0.36 9.99
CA THR A 56 -17.56 -0.84 9.73
C THR A 56 -18.14 -1.58 10.93
N LYS A 57 -17.33 -2.37 11.61
CA LYS A 57 -17.73 -3.03 12.86
C LYS A 57 -18.07 -2.02 13.96
N ALA A 58 -17.28 -0.96 14.11
CA ALA A 58 -17.55 0.10 15.08
C ALA A 58 -18.86 0.84 14.77
N ILE A 59 -19.15 1.07 13.48
CA ILE A 59 -20.42 1.65 13.03
C ILE A 59 -21.60 0.73 13.38
N ASP A 60 -21.50 -0.55 13.05
CA ASP A 60 -22.56 -1.52 13.29
C ASP A 60 -22.84 -1.71 14.79
N GLN A 61 -21.84 -1.48 15.63
CA GLN A 61 -21.97 -1.53 17.10
C GLN A 61 -22.33 -0.18 17.73
N ASN A 62 -22.58 0.88 16.93
CA ASN A 62 -22.78 2.25 17.39
C ASN A 62 -21.63 2.80 18.25
N ALA A 63 -20.42 2.29 18.06
CA ALA A 63 -19.23 2.67 18.83
C ALA A 63 -18.46 3.83 18.20
N ILE A 64 -18.75 4.23 16.96
CA ILE A 64 -18.04 5.31 16.25
C ILE A 64 -18.18 6.66 16.95
N GLY A 65 -19.27 6.91 17.64
CA GLY A 65 -19.50 8.16 18.40
C GLY A 65 -18.53 8.40 19.57
N LYS A 66 -17.72 7.40 19.95
CA LYS A 66 -16.65 7.55 20.93
C LYS A 66 -15.47 8.36 20.37
N TYR A 67 -15.29 8.37 19.06
CA TYR A 67 -14.22 9.08 18.35
C TYR A 67 -14.73 10.44 17.92
N LYS A 68 -14.46 11.44 18.74
CA LYS A 68 -15.09 12.78 18.57
C LYS A 68 -14.38 13.67 17.57
N ASP A 69 -13.12 13.39 17.25
CA ASP A 69 -12.29 14.21 16.38
C ASP A 69 -11.51 13.37 15.34
N GLN A 70 -10.90 14.09 14.39
CA GLN A 70 -10.11 13.47 13.32
C GLN A 70 -8.93 12.66 13.86
N ALA A 71 -8.23 13.18 14.87
CA ALA A 71 -7.04 12.51 15.41
C ALA A 71 -7.40 11.18 16.09
N SER A 72 -8.47 11.13 16.86
CA SER A 72 -8.94 9.90 17.50
C SER A 72 -9.42 8.87 16.48
N LEU A 73 -10.06 9.30 15.40
CA LEU A 73 -10.51 8.43 14.33
C LEU A 73 -9.33 7.81 13.56
N VAL A 74 -8.33 8.62 13.20
CA VAL A 74 -7.11 8.15 12.52
C VAL A 74 -6.32 7.19 13.42
N SER A 75 -6.21 7.50 14.71
CA SER A 75 -5.53 6.62 15.67
C SER A 75 -6.19 5.24 15.77
N ALA A 76 -7.51 5.17 15.67
CA ALA A 76 -8.27 3.92 15.78
C ALA A 76 -8.37 3.15 14.46
N PHE A 77 -8.60 3.83 13.34
CA PHE A 77 -8.95 3.21 12.05
C PHE A 77 -7.99 3.56 10.92
N GLY A 78 -6.92 4.31 11.18
CA GLY A 78 -5.94 4.75 10.19
C GLY A 78 -6.43 5.86 9.28
N GLU A 79 -5.58 6.23 8.33
CA GLU A 79 -5.87 7.29 7.37
C GLU A 79 -6.94 6.87 6.37
N PRO A 80 -7.86 7.78 6.00
CA PRO A 80 -8.83 7.51 4.96
C PRO A 80 -8.17 7.40 3.58
N ILE A 81 -8.86 6.75 2.65
CA ILE A 81 -8.43 6.67 1.24
C ILE A 81 -8.44 8.05 0.58
N LEU A 82 -9.42 8.88 0.91
CA LEU A 82 -9.58 10.21 0.36
C LEU A 82 -10.12 11.17 1.41
N LYS A 83 -9.53 12.35 1.50
CA LYS A 83 -10.03 13.50 2.25
C LYS A 83 -10.50 14.56 1.26
N ARG A 84 -11.71 15.07 1.44
CA ARG A 84 -12.27 16.13 0.61
C ARG A 84 -12.77 17.28 1.46
N ALA A 85 -12.22 18.47 1.22
CA ALA A 85 -12.75 19.70 1.79
C ALA A 85 -14.09 20.05 1.12
N LEU A 86 -15.07 20.42 1.93
CA LEU A 86 -16.35 20.94 1.48
C LEU A 86 -16.31 22.47 1.51
N GLY A 87 -17.15 23.14 0.70
CA GLY A 87 -17.09 24.58 0.51
C GLY A 87 -17.39 25.42 1.77
N ASP A 88 -17.94 24.82 2.81
CA ASP A 88 -18.26 25.46 4.11
C ASP A 88 -17.14 25.33 5.17
N GLY A 89 -16.00 24.76 4.80
CA GLY A 89 -14.86 24.49 5.69
C GLY A 89 -14.94 23.15 6.45
N SER A 90 -15.99 22.38 6.25
CA SER A 90 -16.08 20.99 6.74
C SER A 90 -15.31 20.04 5.83
N GLU A 91 -15.08 18.82 6.31
CA GLU A 91 -14.38 17.78 5.56
C GLU A 91 -15.21 16.50 5.48
N ARG A 92 -15.08 15.79 4.36
CA ARG A 92 -15.62 14.46 4.16
C ARG A 92 -14.49 13.47 3.87
N TRP A 93 -14.41 12.41 4.64
CA TRP A 93 -13.44 11.36 4.52
C TRP A 93 -14.06 10.09 3.98
N LEU A 94 -13.35 9.43 3.06
CA LEU A 94 -13.77 8.17 2.44
C LEU A 94 -12.93 7.02 2.95
N TYR A 95 -13.60 6.00 3.44
CA TYR A 95 -13.02 4.70 3.77
C TYR A 95 -13.63 3.61 2.90
N ARG A 96 -12.82 2.72 2.37
CA ARG A 96 -13.22 1.54 1.59
C ARG A 96 -12.09 0.52 1.54
N HIS A 97 -12.37 -0.69 1.06
CA HIS A 97 -11.32 -1.67 0.76
C HIS A 97 -10.41 -1.20 -0.38
N ALA A 98 -9.12 -1.54 -0.29
CA ALA A 98 -8.10 -1.02 -1.20
C ALA A 98 -8.14 -1.64 -2.60
N ILE A 99 -8.45 -2.94 -2.72
CA ILE A 99 -8.28 -3.70 -3.98
C ILE A 99 -9.55 -3.76 -4.82
N TYR A 100 -10.70 -3.67 -4.21
CA TYR A 100 -11.94 -3.88 -4.97
C TYR A 100 -12.33 -2.62 -5.72
N ARG A 101 -11.93 -2.54 -7.00
CA ARG A 101 -12.40 -1.48 -7.92
C ARG A 101 -13.92 -1.40 -7.99
N PHE A 102 -14.59 -2.51 -7.72
CA PHE A 102 -16.04 -2.66 -7.71
C PHE A 102 -16.61 -2.85 -6.28
N ALA A 103 -15.79 -2.69 -5.24
CA ALA A 103 -16.30 -2.66 -3.88
C ALA A 103 -17.20 -1.44 -3.76
N LYS A 104 -18.46 -1.73 -3.84
CA LYS A 104 -19.53 -0.74 -3.76
C LYS A 104 -19.73 -0.29 -2.32
N ASP A 105 -19.22 -1.08 -1.36
CA ASP A 105 -19.29 -0.76 0.06
C ASP A 105 -18.25 0.29 0.41
N LYS A 106 -18.71 1.37 0.99
CA LYS A 106 -17.88 2.50 1.42
C LYS A 106 -18.51 3.21 2.61
N VAL A 107 -17.66 3.88 3.36
CA VAL A 107 -18.07 4.71 4.50
C VAL A 107 -17.61 6.14 4.25
N TYR A 108 -18.50 7.09 4.37
CA TYR A 108 -18.20 8.51 4.46
C TYR A 108 -18.29 8.96 5.91
N VAL A 109 -17.29 9.70 6.36
CA VAL A 109 -17.25 10.33 7.67
C VAL A 109 -17.15 11.82 7.47
N TYR A 110 -17.97 12.59 8.19
CA TYR A 110 -18.06 14.04 8.04
C TYR A 110 -17.59 14.73 9.32
N PHE A 111 -16.75 15.72 9.14
CA PHE A 111 -16.22 16.57 10.20
C PHE A 111 -16.63 18.03 9.98
N ASP A 112 -16.87 18.74 11.08
CA ASP A 112 -17.10 20.17 11.02
C ASP A 112 -15.80 20.98 10.83
N ARG A 113 -15.90 22.31 10.78
CA ARG A 113 -14.74 23.20 10.65
C ARG A 113 -13.70 23.03 11.75
N GLY A 114 -14.11 22.61 12.93
CA GLY A 114 -13.26 22.35 14.09
C GLY A 114 -12.64 20.94 14.09
N GLY A 115 -12.90 20.12 13.07
CA GLY A 115 -12.43 18.76 13.00
C GLY A 115 -13.17 17.78 13.89
N LYS A 116 -14.38 18.13 14.34
CA LYS A 116 -15.24 17.26 15.15
C LYS A 116 -16.13 16.39 14.28
N LEU A 117 -16.29 15.13 14.66
CA LEU A 117 -17.18 14.18 14.01
C LEU A 117 -18.65 14.65 14.11
N VAL A 118 -19.30 14.83 12.95
CA VAL A 118 -20.70 15.27 12.85
C VAL A 118 -21.61 14.11 12.50
N LYS A 119 -21.27 13.35 11.46
CA LYS A 119 -22.07 12.22 10.98
C LYS A 119 -21.23 11.24 10.18
N TRP A 120 -21.78 10.09 9.91
CA TRP A 120 -21.23 9.08 9.03
C TRP A 120 -22.30 8.42 8.19
N GLU A 121 -21.93 7.91 7.03
CA GLU A 121 -22.81 7.22 6.10
C GLU A 121 -22.15 5.92 5.65
N LYS A 122 -22.77 4.79 5.91
CA LYS A 122 -22.36 3.49 5.38
C LYS A 122 -23.19 3.19 4.14
N LEU A 123 -22.54 3.13 2.99
CA LEU A 123 -23.15 2.77 1.73
C LEU A 123 -22.78 1.32 1.41
N SER A 124 -23.77 0.46 1.41
CA SER A 124 -23.64 -0.93 0.98
C SER A 124 -24.40 -1.12 -0.30
N CYS A 125 -23.80 -1.79 -1.27
CA CYS A 125 -24.52 -2.15 -2.48
C CYS A 125 -25.41 -3.35 -2.23
N PRO A 126 -26.67 -3.34 -2.70
CA PRO A 126 -27.49 -4.54 -2.66
C PRO A 126 -26.76 -5.65 -3.42
N LYS A 127 -26.59 -6.78 -2.75
CA LYS A 127 -26.11 -8.00 -3.40
C LYS A 127 -27.21 -8.45 -4.35
N PHE A 128 -27.00 -8.22 -5.64
CA PHE A 128 -27.83 -8.88 -6.64
C PHE A 128 -27.39 -10.35 -6.66
N PHE A 129 -28.26 -11.20 -6.21
CA PHE A 129 -28.11 -12.64 -6.37
C PHE A 129 -28.46 -13.04 -7.81
#